data_dffb0325973bf4f726477ac61c0787f2
#
_entry.id   dffb0325973bf4f726477ac61c0787f2
#
_cell.length_a   1.000
_cell.length_b   1.000
_cell.length_c   1.000
_cell.angle_alpha   90.00
_cell.angle_beta   90.00
_cell.angle_gamma   90.00
#
_symmetry.space_group_name_H-M   'P 1'
#
loop_
_entity.id
_entity.type
_entity.pdbx_description
1 polymer ?
#
loop_
_entity_poly.entity_id
_entity_poly.type
_entity_poly.pdbx_seq_one_letter_code
_entity_poly.pdbx_strand_id
1 'polypeptide(L)'
;KKGLETNADYVSNTIIRTYPDGLDVEFFKTECLFKAEAFSNNPVMREHVTPYLSGNLSTIYECGNFIREQVKNNKNYSHYRWTLDVPEDLKLMNIIFQELNDYCSWQQVINLFKKNPQLRDINKHIKHNEGTKISIQKYKIDTK
;
A
#
# COMPACT_ATOMS: atom_id res chain seq x y z
N LYS A 1 -0.69 -18.01 3.36
CA LYS A 1 -0.93 -19.22 2.57
C LYS A 1 -0.16 -19.18 1.25
N LYS A 2 -0.45 -18.22 0.34
CA LYS A 2 0.18 -18.14 -0.98
C LYS A 2 1.73 -18.10 -0.91
N GLY A 3 2.32 -17.28 -0.04
CA GLY A 3 3.78 -17.21 0.11
C GLY A 3 4.44 -18.52 0.53
N LEU A 4 3.76 -19.31 1.36
CA LEU A 4 4.24 -20.63 1.77
C LEU A 4 4.12 -21.67 0.66
N GLU A 5 3.10 -21.55 -0.20
CA GLU A 5 2.86 -22.47 -1.31
C GLU A 5 3.79 -22.22 -2.50
N THR A 6 4.20 -20.98 -2.75
CA THR A 6 4.99 -20.58 -3.91
C THR A 6 6.49 -20.43 -3.63
N ASN A 7 6.91 -20.60 -2.37
CA ASN A 7 8.28 -20.32 -1.93
C ASN A 7 8.78 -18.91 -2.32
N ALA A 8 7.85 -17.97 -2.45
CA ALA A 8 8.18 -16.58 -2.78
C ALA A 8 8.95 -15.90 -1.64
N ASP A 9 9.82 -14.98 -2.01
CA ASP A 9 10.57 -14.15 -1.07
C ASP A 9 9.71 -12.99 -0.54
N TYR A 10 8.82 -12.49 -1.40
CA TYR A 10 7.91 -11.38 -1.11
C TYR A 10 6.55 -11.61 -1.77
N VAL A 11 5.48 -11.41 -1.02
CA VAL A 11 4.09 -11.53 -1.49
C VAL A 11 3.32 -10.28 -1.07
N SER A 12 2.60 -9.68 -1.99
CA SER A 12 1.77 -8.51 -1.68
C SER A 12 0.54 -8.41 -2.57
N ASN A 13 -0.46 -7.68 -2.11
CA ASN A 13 -1.60 -7.26 -2.90
C ASN A 13 -1.39 -5.88 -3.56
N THR A 14 -0.18 -5.30 -3.45
CA THR A 14 0.13 -3.95 -3.92
C THR A 14 0.90 -3.91 -5.24
N ILE A 15 1.52 -5.01 -5.68
CA ILE A 15 2.28 -5.08 -6.94
C ILE A 15 1.37 -4.71 -8.12
N ILE A 16 0.19 -5.31 -8.20
CA ILE A 16 -0.90 -4.89 -9.08
C ILE A 16 -2.13 -4.68 -8.20
N ARG A 17 -2.48 -3.44 -7.93
CA ARG A 17 -3.55 -3.10 -7.00
C ARG A 17 -4.91 -3.52 -7.54
N THR A 18 -5.63 -4.32 -6.78
CA THR A 18 -7.02 -4.72 -7.04
C THR A 18 -7.90 -4.59 -5.79
N TYR A 19 -7.29 -4.40 -4.63
CA TYR A 19 -7.96 -4.07 -3.38
C TYR A 19 -7.98 -2.55 -3.16
N PRO A 20 -8.90 -2.03 -2.33
CA PRO A 20 -8.85 -0.65 -1.88
C PRO A 20 -7.50 -0.28 -1.30
N ASP A 21 -7.03 0.93 -1.55
CA ASP A 21 -5.85 1.51 -0.93
C ASP A 21 -6.10 1.67 0.58
N GLY A 22 -5.17 1.24 1.41
CA GLY A 22 -5.32 1.12 2.86
C GLY A 22 -5.58 -0.31 3.35
N LEU A 23 -5.87 -1.27 2.44
CA LEU A 23 -5.89 -2.70 2.73
C LEU A 23 -4.63 -3.40 2.24
N ASP A 24 -3.51 -2.72 2.31
CA ASP A 24 -2.23 -3.20 1.84
C ASP A 24 -1.69 -4.26 2.80
N VAL A 25 -1.27 -5.39 2.25
CA VAL A 25 -0.68 -6.50 2.99
C VAL A 25 0.59 -6.95 2.30
N GLU A 26 1.64 -7.08 3.06
CA GLU A 26 2.93 -7.59 2.65
C GLU A 26 3.32 -8.78 3.52
N PHE A 27 3.81 -9.82 2.90
CA PHE A 27 4.40 -10.98 3.55
C PHE A 27 5.75 -11.27 2.89
N PHE A 28 6.79 -11.44 3.68
CA PHE A 28 8.14 -11.71 3.18
C PHE A 28 8.94 -12.58 4.15
N LYS A 29 9.96 -13.26 3.62
CA LYS A 29 10.92 -13.99 4.44
C LYS A 29 11.76 -13.01 5.25
N THR A 30 11.95 -13.26 6.53
CA THR A 30 12.74 -12.39 7.42
C THR A 30 14.16 -12.14 6.92
N GLU A 31 14.78 -13.15 6.32
CA GLU A 31 16.12 -13.03 5.71
C GLU A 31 16.18 -12.00 4.57
N CYS A 32 15.05 -11.78 3.86
CA CYS A 32 14.97 -10.77 2.81
C CYS A 32 14.96 -9.35 3.40
N LEU A 33 14.36 -9.17 4.57
CA LEU A 33 14.41 -7.90 5.29
C LEU A 33 15.84 -7.57 5.75
N PHE A 34 16.58 -8.56 6.27
CA PHE A 34 18.00 -8.36 6.62
C PHE A 34 18.85 -8.01 5.40
N LYS A 35 18.58 -8.64 4.24
CA LYS A 35 19.25 -8.26 3.00
C LYS A 35 18.91 -6.82 2.59
N ALA A 36 17.64 -6.43 2.69
CA ALA A 36 17.23 -5.06 2.39
C ALA A 36 17.92 -4.04 3.31
N GLU A 37 18.04 -4.33 4.60
CA GLU A 37 18.73 -3.50 5.57
C GLU A 37 20.22 -3.37 5.23
N ALA A 38 20.90 -4.47 4.90
CA ALA A 38 22.33 -4.49 4.61
C ALA A 38 22.70 -3.81 3.28
N PHE A 39 21.86 -3.90 2.25
CA PHE A 39 22.17 -3.44 0.90
C PHE A 39 21.49 -2.11 0.52
N SER A 40 20.47 -1.67 1.23
CA SER A 40 19.79 -0.40 0.94
C SER A 40 20.27 0.72 1.87
N ASN A 41 21.14 1.57 1.32
CA ASN A 41 21.57 2.82 1.99
C ASN A 41 20.69 4.02 1.58
N ASN A 42 19.72 3.82 0.69
CA ASN A 42 18.87 4.91 0.20
C ASN A 42 17.85 5.34 1.29
N PRO A 43 17.82 6.64 1.68
CA PRO A 43 16.93 7.12 2.75
C PRO A 43 15.45 6.87 2.47
N VAL A 44 14.99 7.01 1.22
CA VAL A 44 13.60 6.75 0.83
C VAL A 44 13.24 5.28 1.04
N MET A 45 14.13 4.37 0.65
CA MET A 45 13.89 2.93 0.84
C MET A 45 13.88 2.56 2.32
N ARG A 46 14.72 3.18 3.14
CA ARG A 46 14.76 2.94 4.58
C ARG A 46 13.53 3.52 5.30
N GLU A 47 13.04 4.68 4.89
CA GLU A 47 11.81 5.28 5.42
C GLU A 47 10.58 4.41 5.14
N HIS A 48 10.48 3.85 3.95
CA HIS A 48 9.34 3.02 3.53
C HIS A 48 9.53 1.51 3.75
N VAL A 49 10.69 1.08 4.23
CA VAL A 49 11.09 -0.28 4.64
C VAL A 49 11.12 -1.30 3.49
N THR A 50 10.03 -1.52 2.78
CA THR A 50 9.87 -2.62 1.82
C THR A 50 10.10 -2.31 0.33
N PRO A 51 10.40 -1.07 -0.14
CA PRO A 51 10.63 -0.81 -1.56
C PRO A 51 11.76 -1.63 -2.17
N TYR A 52 12.81 -1.93 -1.40
CA TYR A 52 13.92 -2.78 -1.85
C TYR A 52 13.47 -4.23 -2.15
N LEU A 53 12.52 -4.76 -1.34
CA LEU A 53 11.95 -6.09 -1.53
C LEU A 53 10.89 -6.10 -2.62
N SER A 54 9.94 -5.15 -2.58
CA SER A 54 8.81 -5.09 -3.50
C SER A 54 9.21 -4.75 -4.93
N GLY A 55 10.32 -3.99 -5.11
CA GLY A 55 10.76 -3.50 -6.39
C GLY A 55 9.89 -2.37 -6.97
N ASN A 56 8.99 -1.79 -6.17
CA ASN A 56 8.07 -0.75 -6.64
C ASN A 56 8.75 0.58 -6.99
N LEU A 57 10.01 0.77 -6.58
CA LEU A 57 10.87 1.90 -6.94
C LEU A 57 12.02 1.52 -7.88
N SER A 58 11.97 0.34 -8.52
CA SER A 58 13.06 -0.17 -9.38
C SER A 58 13.36 0.70 -10.60
N THR A 59 12.44 1.57 -11.00
CA THR A 59 12.67 2.56 -12.07
C THR A 59 13.51 3.76 -11.63
N ILE A 60 13.72 3.95 -10.33
CA ILE A 60 14.41 5.10 -9.74
C ILE A 60 15.65 4.66 -8.95
N TYR A 61 15.53 3.54 -8.24
CA TYR A 61 16.56 3.04 -7.32
C TYR A 61 16.85 1.57 -7.57
N GLU A 62 18.06 1.13 -7.23
CA GLU A 62 18.41 -0.28 -7.23
C GLU A 62 17.57 -1.04 -6.20
N CYS A 63 16.99 -2.17 -6.61
CA CYS A 63 16.16 -3.03 -5.78
C CYS A 63 16.73 -4.46 -5.78
N GLY A 64 16.47 -5.20 -4.71
CA GLY A 64 16.90 -6.60 -4.60
C GLY A 64 16.23 -7.49 -5.64
N ASN A 65 16.96 -8.52 -6.07
CA ASN A 65 16.41 -9.57 -6.95
C ASN A 65 15.73 -10.65 -6.09
N PHE A 66 14.41 -10.53 -5.92
CA PHE A 66 13.60 -11.44 -5.10
C PHE A 66 12.49 -12.08 -5.94
N ILE A 67 12.09 -13.29 -5.57
CA ILE A 67 10.90 -13.95 -6.14
C ILE A 67 9.66 -13.29 -5.53
N ARG A 68 8.91 -12.57 -6.38
CA ARG A 68 7.73 -11.81 -5.97
C ARG A 68 6.46 -12.46 -6.44
N GLU A 69 5.47 -12.54 -5.56
CA GLU A 69 4.15 -13.07 -5.84
C GLU A 69 3.05 -12.06 -5.53
N GLN A 70 2.05 -12.08 -6.35
CA GLN A 70 0.92 -11.15 -6.32
C GLN A 70 -0.34 -11.81 -5.76
N VAL A 71 -1.01 -11.15 -4.82
CA VAL A 71 -2.38 -11.48 -4.39
C VAL A 71 -3.36 -10.53 -5.09
N LYS A 72 -4.25 -11.09 -5.92
CA LYS A 72 -5.27 -10.33 -6.67
C LYS A 72 -6.67 -10.65 -6.16
N ASN A 73 -7.53 -9.66 -6.15
CA ASN A 73 -8.97 -9.85 -6.08
C ASN A 73 -9.55 -9.98 -7.50
N ASN A 74 -10.64 -10.73 -7.65
CA ASN A 74 -11.30 -10.95 -8.95
C ASN A 74 -11.92 -9.65 -9.52
N LYS A 75 -12.31 -8.72 -8.64
CA LYS A 75 -12.82 -7.40 -9.02
C LYS A 75 -11.84 -6.32 -8.62
N ASN A 76 -11.68 -5.32 -9.46
CA ASN A 76 -10.81 -4.19 -9.17
C ASN A 76 -11.54 -3.13 -8.33
N TYR A 77 -11.07 -2.93 -7.10
CA TYR A 77 -11.53 -1.94 -6.14
C TYR A 77 -10.44 -0.91 -5.80
N SER A 78 -9.32 -0.90 -6.51
CA SER A 78 -8.17 -0.01 -6.25
C SER A 78 -8.50 1.49 -6.39
N HIS A 79 -9.66 1.82 -6.90
CA HIS A 79 -10.15 3.20 -6.99
C HIS A 79 -10.74 3.74 -5.68
N TYR A 80 -10.88 2.89 -4.65
CA TYR A 80 -11.24 3.32 -3.29
C TYR A 80 -9.97 3.59 -2.48
N ARG A 81 -10.01 4.67 -1.70
CA ARG A 81 -8.95 5.05 -0.77
C ARG A 81 -9.49 5.01 0.67
N TRP A 82 -8.93 4.11 1.47
CA TRP A 82 -9.29 3.88 2.88
C TRP A 82 -8.06 3.95 3.79
N THR A 83 -7.13 4.83 3.45
CA THR A 83 -5.97 5.19 4.29
C THR A 83 -6.37 6.18 5.36
N LEU A 84 -5.44 6.55 6.24
CA LEU A 84 -5.63 7.56 7.27
C LEU A 84 -4.40 8.48 7.34
N ASP A 85 -4.18 9.24 6.26
CA ASP A 85 -2.98 10.08 6.12
C ASP A 85 -3.31 11.58 6.17
N VAL A 86 -4.54 11.95 5.83
CA VAL A 86 -4.99 13.35 5.70
C VAL A 86 -6.36 13.56 6.36
N PRO A 87 -6.77 14.82 6.67
CA PRO A 87 -8.06 15.09 7.32
C PRO A 87 -9.28 14.51 6.60
N GLU A 88 -9.27 14.48 5.28
CA GLU A 88 -10.35 13.90 4.46
C GLU A 88 -10.48 12.39 4.68
N ASP A 89 -9.36 11.68 4.84
CA ASP A 89 -9.35 10.25 5.17
C ASP A 89 -10.00 10.03 6.55
N LEU A 90 -9.64 10.83 7.55
CA LEU A 90 -10.24 10.77 8.89
C LEU A 90 -11.75 11.01 8.84
N LYS A 91 -12.20 12.02 8.07
CA LYS A 91 -13.62 12.29 7.86
C LYS A 91 -14.34 11.09 7.28
N LEU A 92 -13.76 10.44 6.26
CA LEU A 92 -14.34 9.25 5.64
C LEU A 92 -14.40 8.07 6.61
N MET A 93 -13.30 7.82 7.36
CA MET A 93 -13.25 6.73 8.34
C MET A 93 -14.30 6.91 9.45
N ASN A 94 -14.48 8.11 9.97
CA ASN A 94 -15.51 8.39 10.96
C ASN A 94 -16.92 8.04 10.44
N ILE A 95 -17.23 8.40 9.18
CA ILE A 95 -18.51 8.03 8.56
C ILE A 95 -18.65 6.51 8.43
N ILE A 96 -17.62 5.82 7.97
CA ILE A 96 -17.64 4.36 7.80
C ILE A 96 -17.94 3.67 9.15
N PHE A 97 -17.25 4.05 10.22
CA PHE A 97 -17.44 3.43 11.55
C PHE A 97 -18.77 3.82 12.22
N GLN A 98 -19.29 5.02 11.94
CA GLN A 98 -20.62 5.43 12.39
C GLN A 98 -21.74 4.61 11.72
N GLU A 99 -21.60 4.33 10.41
CA GLU A 99 -22.61 3.60 9.62
C GLU A 99 -22.52 2.08 9.78
N LEU A 100 -21.36 1.54 10.13
CA LEU A 100 -21.18 0.09 10.19
C LEU A 100 -20.67 -0.30 11.58
N ASN A 101 -19.83 -0.34 12.19
CA ASN A 101 -19.22 -0.67 13.48
C ASN A 101 -17.72 -1.00 13.33
N ASP A 102 -17.03 -1.10 14.46
CA ASP A 102 -15.59 -1.31 14.52
C ASP A 102 -15.12 -2.67 13.97
N TYR A 103 -16.04 -3.62 13.81
CA TYR A 103 -15.75 -4.99 13.34
C TYR A 103 -16.26 -5.26 11.93
N CYS A 104 -16.52 -4.22 11.14
CA CYS A 104 -17.05 -4.39 9.80
C CYS A 104 -15.99 -5.02 8.87
N SER A 105 -16.44 -5.93 7.99
CA SER A 105 -15.62 -6.47 6.93
C SER A 105 -15.44 -5.43 5.79
N TRP A 106 -14.35 -5.52 5.06
CA TRP A 106 -14.14 -4.65 3.90
C TRP A 106 -15.24 -4.80 2.82
N GLN A 107 -15.89 -5.97 2.71
CA GLN A 107 -17.03 -6.18 1.83
C GLN A 107 -18.27 -5.38 2.28
N GLN A 108 -18.48 -5.23 3.58
CA GLN A 108 -19.54 -4.35 4.11
C GLN A 108 -19.25 -2.89 3.77
N VAL A 109 -17.99 -2.47 3.84
CA VAL A 109 -17.59 -1.12 3.41
C VAL A 109 -17.86 -0.93 1.92
N ILE A 110 -17.52 -1.90 1.05
CA ILE A 110 -17.88 -1.85 -0.38
C ILE A 110 -19.40 -1.68 -0.57
N ASN A 111 -20.21 -2.39 0.19
CA ASN A 111 -21.66 -2.29 0.08
C ASN A 111 -22.19 -0.94 0.58
N LEU A 112 -21.57 -0.35 1.60
CA LEU A 112 -21.86 1.03 2.02
C LEU A 112 -21.59 2.03 0.89
N PHE A 113 -20.45 1.95 0.22
CA PHE A 113 -20.11 2.81 -0.91
C PHE A 113 -21.01 2.61 -2.13
N LYS A 114 -21.50 1.40 -2.37
CA LYS A 114 -22.50 1.15 -3.43
C LYS A 114 -23.84 1.83 -3.13
N LYS A 115 -24.26 1.87 -1.87
CA LYS A 115 -25.48 2.55 -1.43
C LYS A 115 -25.32 4.06 -1.38
N ASN A 116 -24.11 4.54 -1.10
CA ASN A 116 -23.77 5.95 -0.92
C ASN A 116 -22.53 6.32 -1.78
N PRO A 117 -22.66 6.40 -3.13
CA PRO A 117 -21.53 6.64 -4.02
C PRO A 117 -20.77 7.95 -3.76
N GLN A 118 -21.46 8.96 -3.20
CA GLN A 118 -20.88 10.25 -2.83
C GLN A 118 -19.79 10.18 -1.75
N LEU A 119 -19.72 9.10 -0.97
CA LEU A 119 -18.67 8.93 0.02
C LEU A 119 -17.27 8.91 -0.63
N ARG A 120 -17.18 8.45 -1.88
CA ARG A 120 -15.94 8.47 -2.65
C ARG A 120 -15.43 9.88 -2.93
N ASP A 121 -16.33 10.86 -3.00
CA ASP A 121 -15.96 12.24 -3.35
C ASP A 121 -15.17 12.91 -2.23
N ILE A 122 -15.21 12.39 -1.01
CA ILE A 122 -14.53 12.97 0.15
C ILE A 122 -13.01 12.99 -0.06
N ASN A 123 -12.42 11.92 -0.59
CA ASN A 123 -10.97 11.80 -0.72
C ASN A 123 -10.46 11.30 -2.10
N LYS A 124 -11.33 11.18 -3.12
CA LYS A 124 -10.96 10.69 -4.46
C LYS A 124 -9.89 11.54 -5.17
N HIS A 125 -9.73 12.81 -4.77
CA HIS A 125 -8.75 13.74 -5.34
C HIS A 125 -7.33 13.50 -4.83
N ILE A 126 -7.17 12.74 -3.74
CA ILE A 126 -5.87 12.43 -3.15
C ILE A 126 -5.24 11.28 -3.93
N LYS A 127 -4.01 11.49 -4.40
CA LYS A 127 -3.30 10.53 -5.24
C LYS A 127 -2.67 9.42 -4.42
N HIS A 128 -2.63 8.22 -4.99
CA HIS A 128 -1.87 7.10 -4.41
C HIS A 128 -0.37 7.43 -4.30
N ASN A 129 0.28 6.91 -3.27
CA ASN A 129 1.74 7.03 -3.04
C ASN A 129 2.22 8.49 -2.95
N GLU A 130 1.41 9.42 -2.49
CA GLU A 130 1.79 10.81 -2.34
C GLU A 130 2.93 10.97 -1.31
N GLY A 131 2.87 10.24 -0.21
CA GLY A 131 3.95 10.18 0.80
C GLY A 131 5.30 9.76 0.20
N THR A 132 5.33 8.71 -0.63
CA THR A 132 6.56 8.26 -1.30
C THR A 132 7.13 9.33 -2.24
N LYS A 133 6.27 10.06 -2.96
CA LYS A 133 6.71 11.16 -3.83
C LYS A 133 7.30 12.32 -3.03
N ILE A 134 6.70 12.64 -1.91
CA ILE A 134 7.20 13.68 -0.98
C ILE A 134 8.58 13.26 -0.44
N SER A 135 8.74 12.01 0.01
CA SER A 135 10.02 11.48 0.48
C SER A 135 11.09 11.56 -0.60
N ILE A 136 10.78 11.15 -1.85
CA ILE A 136 11.71 11.25 -2.99
C ILE A 136 12.13 12.70 -3.25
N GLN A 137 11.22 13.66 -3.19
CA GLN A 137 11.52 15.07 -3.38
C GLN A 137 12.42 15.62 -2.26
N LYS A 138 12.08 15.32 -1.00
CA LYS A 138 12.83 15.72 0.18
C LYS A 138 14.29 15.28 0.08
N TYR A 139 14.52 13.98 -0.16
CA TYR A 139 15.88 13.45 -0.21
C TYR A 139 16.67 13.77 -1.50
N LYS A 140 16.01 14.24 -2.57
CA LYS A 140 16.70 14.80 -3.74
C LYS A 140 17.26 16.20 -3.50
N ILE A 141 16.69 16.95 -2.58
CA ILE A 141 17.14 18.31 -2.22
C ILE A 141 18.37 18.21 -1.33
N ASP A 142 18.43 17.26 -0.43
CA ASP A 142 19.51 17.08 0.55
C ASP A 142 20.81 16.51 -0.08
N THR A 143 20.77 16.07 -1.35
CA THR A 143 21.94 15.51 -2.08
C THR A 143 22.57 16.48 -3.08
N LYS A 144 22.15 17.75 -3.09
CA LYS A 144 22.77 18.85 -3.86
C LYS A 144 23.54 19.79 -2.94
#